data_389967f7be047409b0aaee8b0b086a16
#
_entry.id   389967f7be047409b0aaee8b0b086a16
#
_cell.length_a   1.000
_cell.length_b   1.000
_cell.length_c   1.000
_cell.angle_alpha   90.00
_cell.angle_beta   90.00
_cell.angle_gamma   90.00
#
_symmetry.space_group_name_H-M   'P 1'
#
loop_
_entity.id
_entity.type
_entity.pdbx_description
1 polymer ?
#
loop_
_entity_poly.entity_id
_entity_poly.type
_entity_poly.pdbx_seq_one_letter_code
_entity_poly.pdbx_strand_id
1 'polypeptide(L)'
;MIEGILFDMDGVLIDSEPVILHAAMTYFERIGVTVQSEDFTPFIGAGDKRFLCGVAEKYGVSIDFEEARETLFSLYATYAMDRGPLEGVHRFISNARKAGLKLALATSAARTKAEINLRAIGLAESDFDCMVTGESIKRNKPNPDIYQLASLSMGLPPQECLVIEDALNGIIAGKQAGCSVCAVATTFPVSELVDAGADYVFSSLDAFEDFNSIEELEMILSSSKGKDDRVVYGANKILEASSPLRGGKALLDLAIEQAYEARKNAYTPYSKYKVGAAVVSSATGRVYSGCNVENSSYGATICAERNAILNAITNEGTIGISLLVVVSEDAPPAPPCAQCLQVLAEFSKKDTDVHLVDVAYAEGRKGSHVAYRFEDLLPHPFIFPTMRS
;
A
#
# COMPACT_ATOMS: atom_id res chain seq x y z
N MET A 1 17.00 -4.11 -12.12
CA MET A 1 17.15 -2.89 -12.95
C MET A 1 15.76 -2.55 -13.49
N ILE A 2 15.35 -1.30 -13.41
CA ILE A 2 14.04 -0.83 -13.90
C ILE A 2 14.18 -0.63 -15.42
N GLU A 3 13.29 -1.26 -16.20
CA GLU A 3 13.25 -1.14 -17.66
C GLU A 3 11.95 -0.51 -18.18
N GLY A 4 10.94 -0.40 -17.32
CA GLY A 4 9.65 0.22 -17.66
C GLY A 4 9.00 0.97 -16.52
N ILE A 5 8.18 1.97 -16.87
CA ILE A 5 7.37 2.74 -15.93
C ILE A 5 5.90 2.58 -16.28
N LEU A 6 5.09 2.27 -15.29
CA LEU A 6 3.65 2.11 -15.37
C LEU A 6 3.00 3.27 -14.61
N PHE A 7 2.43 4.24 -15.33
CA PHE A 7 1.78 5.40 -14.72
C PHE A 7 0.30 5.10 -14.43
N ASP A 8 -0.15 5.38 -13.23
CA ASP A 8 -1.56 5.75 -13.06
C ASP A 8 -1.82 7.12 -13.68
N MET A 9 -3.07 7.50 -13.82
CA MET A 9 -3.46 8.76 -14.46
C MET A 9 -3.95 9.79 -13.46
N ASP A 10 -5.03 9.44 -12.75
CA ASP A 10 -5.74 10.37 -11.88
C ASP A 10 -4.91 10.58 -10.60
N GLY A 11 -4.56 11.83 -10.26
CA GLY A 11 -3.67 12.12 -9.13
C GLY A 11 -2.17 11.95 -9.40
N VAL A 12 -1.78 11.35 -10.54
CA VAL A 12 -0.39 11.18 -10.99
C VAL A 12 -0.05 12.11 -12.16
N LEU A 13 -0.82 12.05 -13.24
CA LEU A 13 -0.61 12.86 -14.44
C LEU A 13 -1.50 14.10 -14.47
N ILE A 14 -2.70 14.00 -13.94
CA ILE A 14 -3.72 15.07 -13.89
C ILE A 14 -4.51 14.99 -12.59
N ASP A 15 -4.85 16.13 -12.00
CA ASP A 15 -5.82 16.23 -10.91
C ASP A 15 -7.23 16.30 -11.48
N SER A 16 -7.83 15.14 -11.72
CA SER A 16 -9.10 15.00 -12.44
C SER A 16 -10.34 14.96 -11.53
N GLU A 17 -10.16 14.76 -10.23
CA GLU A 17 -11.28 14.61 -9.29
C GLU A 17 -12.15 15.86 -9.19
N PRO A 18 -11.60 17.09 -9.04
CA PRO A 18 -12.39 18.31 -9.05
C PRO A 18 -13.12 18.53 -10.38
N VAL A 19 -12.54 18.05 -11.49
CA VAL A 19 -13.12 18.21 -12.84
C VAL A 19 -14.37 17.35 -12.98
N ILE A 20 -14.30 16.06 -12.58
CA ILE A 20 -15.45 15.16 -12.70
C ILE A 20 -16.58 15.56 -11.75
N LEU A 21 -16.25 16.04 -10.54
CA LEU A 21 -17.22 16.60 -9.60
C LEU A 21 -17.93 17.81 -10.19
N HIS A 22 -17.20 18.76 -10.75
CA HIS A 22 -17.77 19.96 -11.36
C HIS A 22 -18.67 19.62 -12.55
N ALA A 23 -18.23 18.70 -13.41
CA ALA A 23 -19.02 18.22 -14.53
C ALA A 23 -20.33 17.55 -14.07
N ALA A 24 -20.27 16.71 -13.04
CA ALA A 24 -21.45 16.04 -12.48
C ALA A 24 -22.42 17.03 -11.82
N MET A 25 -21.92 17.98 -11.05
CA MET A 25 -22.75 19.04 -10.45
C MET A 25 -23.47 19.85 -11.55
N THR A 26 -22.75 20.24 -12.60
CA THR A 26 -23.33 20.96 -13.76
C THR A 26 -24.37 20.09 -14.49
N TYR A 27 -24.15 18.78 -14.61
CA TYR A 27 -25.15 17.88 -15.18
C TYR A 27 -26.45 17.91 -14.35
N PHE A 28 -26.36 17.75 -13.02
CA PHE A 28 -27.52 17.76 -12.14
C PHE A 28 -28.23 19.12 -12.15
N GLU A 29 -27.50 20.22 -12.19
CA GLU A 29 -28.09 21.57 -12.33
C GLU A 29 -28.89 21.70 -13.62
N ARG A 30 -28.43 21.18 -14.77
CA ARG A 30 -29.11 21.19 -16.05
C ARG A 30 -30.45 20.44 -16.02
N ILE A 31 -30.56 19.40 -15.21
CA ILE A 31 -31.82 18.67 -15.01
C ILE A 31 -32.67 19.23 -13.85
N GLY A 32 -32.29 20.42 -13.32
CA GLY A 32 -33.04 21.12 -12.28
C GLY A 32 -32.82 20.60 -10.85
N VAL A 33 -31.76 19.85 -10.61
CA VAL A 33 -31.41 19.30 -9.29
C VAL A 33 -30.17 19.99 -8.75
N THR A 34 -30.27 20.65 -7.60
CA THR A 34 -29.15 21.25 -6.92
C THR A 34 -28.50 20.22 -6.00
N VAL A 35 -27.28 19.82 -6.31
CA VAL A 35 -26.48 18.85 -5.55
C VAL A 35 -25.25 19.53 -4.93
N GLN A 36 -24.67 18.90 -3.90
CA GLN A 36 -23.42 19.35 -3.27
C GLN A 36 -22.28 18.37 -3.58
N SER A 37 -21.03 18.82 -3.52
CA SER A 37 -19.85 17.97 -3.74
C SER A 37 -19.82 16.75 -2.83
N GLU A 38 -20.21 16.93 -1.57
CA GLU A 38 -20.26 15.89 -0.55
C GLU A 38 -21.24 14.75 -0.89
N ASP A 39 -22.22 14.99 -1.75
CA ASP A 39 -23.18 13.98 -2.19
C ASP A 39 -22.55 12.89 -3.02
N PHE A 40 -21.44 13.20 -3.68
CA PHE A 40 -20.68 12.27 -4.52
C PHE A 40 -19.66 11.44 -3.73
N THR A 41 -19.24 11.90 -2.53
CA THR A 41 -18.21 11.26 -1.71
C THR A 41 -18.41 9.74 -1.51
N PRO A 42 -19.64 9.23 -1.23
CA PRO A 42 -19.87 7.79 -1.06
C PRO A 42 -19.68 6.97 -2.33
N PHE A 43 -19.57 7.62 -3.49
CA PHE A 43 -19.56 6.97 -4.80
C PHE A 43 -18.25 7.19 -5.57
N ILE A 44 -17.29 7.92 -5.01
CA ILE A 44 -15.96 8.12 -5.59
C ILE A 44 -15.28 6.75 -5.73
N GLY A 45 -14.78 6.45 -6.92
CA GLY A 45 -14.12 5.17 -7.23
C GLY A 45 -15.08 3.99 -7.47
N ALA A 46 -16.41 4.15 -7.32
CA ALA A 46 -17.39 3.09 -7.53
C ALA A 46 -17.81 2.89 -9.00
N GLY A 47 -17.19 3.64 -9.92
CA GLY A 47 -17.51 3.66 -11.35
C GLY A 47 -18.65 4.62 -11.71
N ASP A 48 -18.66 5.05 -12.98
CA ASP A 48 -19.52 6.13 -13.48
C ASP A 48 -21.01 5.92 -13.18
N LYS A 49 -21.48 4.67 -13.33
CA LYS A 49 -22.89 4.34 -13.09
C LYS A 49 -23.29 4.58 -11.64
N ARG A 50 -22.46 4.12 -10.70
CA ARG A 50 -22.77 4.30 -9.28
C ARG A 50 -22.59 5.76 -8.87
N PHE A 51 -21.63 6.46 -9.45
CA PHE A 51 -21.36 7.87 -9.23
C PHE A 51 -22.56 8.76 -9.63
N LEU A 52 -23.18 8.54 -10.79
CA LEU A 52 -24.34 9.32 -11.24
C LEU A 52 -25.65 8.82 -10.63
N CYS A 53 -25.93 7.50 -10.76
CA CYS A 53 -27.20 6.95 -10.30
C CYS A 53 -27.36 7.00 -8.79
N GLY A 54 -26.28 6.85 -8.01
CA GLY A 54 -26.32 6.94 -6.56
C GLY A 54 -26.74 8.32 -6.06
N VAL A 55 -26.26 9.38 -6.71
CA VAL A 55 -26.70 10.75 -6.39
C VAL A 55 -28.12 10.98 -6.86
N ALA A 56 -28.50 10.52 -8.07
CA ALA A 56 -29.88 10.61 -8.56
C ALA A 56 -30.88 9.92 -7.62
N GLU A 57 -30.55 8.71 -7.13
CA GLU A 57 -31.34 7.98 -6.11
C GLU A 57 -31.51 8.80 -4.83
N LYS A 58 -30.43 9.43 -4.33
CA LYS A 58 -30.46 10.28 -3.13
C LYS A 58 -31.44 11.44 -3.24
N TYR A 59 -31.56 12.03 -4.44
CA TYR A 59 -32.46 13.14 -4.72
C TYR A 59 -33.81 12.72 -5.29
N GLY A 60 -34.08 11.42 -5.39
CA GLY A 60 -35.35 10.87 -5.87
C GLY A 60 -35.63 11.16 -7.35
N VAL A 61 -34.60 11.38 -8.16
CA VAL A 61 -34.72 11.65 -9.59
C VAL A 61 -34.34 10.41 -10.40
N SER A 62 -35.05 10.20 -11.50
CA SER A 62 -34.72 9.14 -12.48
C SER A 62 -33.91 9.74 -13.61
N ILE A 63 -32.80 9.13 -13.95
CA ILE A 63 -31.96 9.53 -15.08
C ILE A 63 -31.76 8.34 -16.02
N ASP A 64 -31.64 8.58 -17.31
CA ASP A 64 -31.08 7.62 -18.25
C ASP A 64 -29.55 7.64 -18.09
N PHE A 65 -28.97 6.50 -17.72
CA PHE A 65 -27.54 6.44 -17.42
C PHE A 65 -26.66 6.73 -18.63
N GLU A 66 -27.04 6.23 -19.83
CA GLU A 66 -26.18 6.41 -21.01
C GLU A 66 -26.21 7.88 -21.48
N GLU A 67 -27.36 8.52 -21.48
CA GLU A 67 -27.49 9.96 -21.78
C GLU A 67 -26.78 10.82 -20.76
N ALA A 68 -26.93 10.50 -19.47
CA ALA A 68 -26.26 11.19 -18.37
C ALA A 68 -24.73 11.07 -18.48
N ARG A 69 -24.23 9.88 -18.80
CA ARG A 69 -22.81 9.59 -18.99
C ARG A 69 -22.23 10.35 -20.18
N GLU A 70 -22.91 10.37 -21.31
CA GLU A 70 -22.48 11.15 -22.49
C GLU A 70 -22.41 12.64 -22.17
N THR A 71 -23.42 13.17 -21.49
CA THR A 71 -23.45 14.58 -21.07
C THR A 71 -22.33 14.88 -20.08
N LEU A 72 -22.12 14.00 -19.09
CA LEU A 72 -21.03 14.11 -18.11
C LEU A 72 -19.68 14.21 -18.81
N PHE A 73 -19.38 13.29 -19.75
CA PHE A 73 -18.08 13.31 -20.43
C PHE A 73 -17.91 14.48 -21.39
N SER A 74 -19.00 14.98 -21.97
CA SER A 74 -18.95 16.22 -22.77
C SER A 74 -18.58 17.44 -21.91
N LEU A 75 -19.19 17.57 -20.73
CA LEU A 75 -18.86 18.59 -19.75
C LEU A 75 -17.44 18.43 -19.20
N TYR A 76 -17.10 17.21 -18.84
CA TYR A 76 -15.78 16.85 -18.36
C TYR A 76 -14.69 17.23 -19.35
N ALA A 77 -14.87 16.90 -20.64
CA ALA A 77 -13.92 17.26 -21.70
C ALA A 77 -13.71 18.78 -21.81
N THR A 78 -14.75 19.56 -21.60
CA THR A 78 -14.65 21.03 -21.60
C THR A 78 -13.83 21.53 -20.42
N TYR A 79 -14.12 21.05 -19.22
CA TYR A 79 -13.47 21.53 -17.99
C TYR A 79 -12.05 20.98 -17.79
N ALA A 80 -11.76 19.77 -18.31
CA ALA A 80 -10.44 19.17 -18.22
C ALA A 80 -9.37 19.96 -18.96
N MET A 81 -9.73 20.63 -20.09
CA MET A 81 -8.79 21.41 -20.88
C MET A 81 -8.17 22.59 -20.12
N ASP A 82 -8.84 23.10 -19.10
CA ASP A 82 -8.36 24.21 -18.27
C ASP A 82 -7.47 23.75 -17.11
N ARG A 83 -7.36 22.41 -16.88
CA ARG A 83 -6.65 21.88 -15.71
C ARG A 83 -5.14 21.76 -15.92
N GLY A 84 -4.74 21.23 -17.08
CA GLY A 84 -3.35 20.96 -17.40
C GLY A 84 -2.76 19.76 -16.62
N PRO A 85 -1.47 19.44 -16.85
CA PRO A 85 -0.76 18.39 -16.16
C PRO A 85 -0.41 18.75 -14.72
N LEU A 86 -0.24 17.77 -13.86
CA LEU A 86 0.43 17.95 -12.58
C LEU A 86 1.90 18.34 -12.77
N GLU A 87 2.48 19.01 -11.76
CA GLU A 87 3.86 19.48 -11.82
C GLU A 87 4.86 18.35 -12.05
N GLY A 88 5.81 18.58 -12.96
CA GLY A 88 6.88 17.63 -13.28
C GLY A 88 6.50 16.54 -14.31
N VAL A 89 5.24 16.37 -14.70
CA VAL A 89 4.78 15.28 -15.61
C VAL A 89 5.56 15.25 -16.91
N HIS A 90 5.58 16.36 -17.66
CA HIS A 90 6.25 16.40 -18.97
C HIS A 90 7.77 16.19 -18.84
N ARG A 91 8.38 16.78 -17.81
CA ARG A 91 9.82 16.62 -17.55
C ARG A 91 10.16 15.19 -17.24
N PHE A 92 9.41 14.55 -16.33
CA PHE A 92 9.63 13.16 -15.95
C PHE A 92 9.46 12.20 -17.13
N ILE A 93 8.37 12.30 -17.91
CA ILE A 93 8.13 11.50 -19.11
C ILE A 93 9.26 11.70 -20.14
N SER A 94 9.69 12.94 -20.38
CA SER A 94 10.81 13.23 -21.30
C SER A 94 12.11 12.59 -20.82
N ASN A 95 12.43 12.69 -19.53
CA ASN A 95 13.63 12.08 -18.97
C ASN A 95 13.59 10.55 -19.04
N ALA A 96 12.44 9.95 -18.72
CA ALA A 96 12.25 8.49 -18.82
C ALA A 96 12.44 7.97 -20.26
N ARG A 97 11.92 8.71 -21.26
CA ARG A 97 12.14 8.39 -22.67
C ARG A 97 13.60 8.51 -23.08
N LYS A 98 14.31 9.58 -22.64
CA LYS A 98 15.76 9.75 -22.91
C LYS A 98 16.59 8.65 -22.28
N ALA A 99 16.20 8.17 -21.11
CA ALA A 99 16.82 7.03 -20.43
C ALA A 99 16.55 5.68 -21.11
N GLY A 100 15.70 5.63 -22.15
CA GLY A 100 15.38 4.41 -22.89
C GLY A 100 14.33 3.52 -22.22
N LEU A 101 13.61 4.04 -21.20
CA LEU A 101 12.58 3.30 -20.50
C LEU A 101 11.32 3.13 -21.37
N LYS A 102 10.66 1.98 -21.28
CA LYS A 102 9.32 1.77 -21.81
C LYS A 102 8.30 2.40 -20.87
N LEU A 103 7.24 3.01 -21.42
CA LEU A 103 6.23 3.71 -20.67
C LEU A 103 4.85 3.14 -20.95
N ALA A 104 4.08 2.83 -19.92
CA ALA A 104 2.69 2.44 -20.04
C ALA A 104 1.78 3.36 -19.21
N LEU A 105 0.60 3.63 -19.75
CA LEU A 105 -0.49 4.21 -18.98
C LEU A 105 -1.38 3.08 -18.47
N ALA A 106 -1.67 3.03 -17.16
CA ALA A 106 -2.42 1.96 -16.49
C ALA A 106 -3.46 2.55 -15.53
N THR A 107 -4.60 2.99 -16.08
CA THR A 107 -5.66 3.70 -15.34
C THR A 107 -6.91 2.85 -15.17
N SER A 108 -7.56 2.97 -13.98
CA SER A 108 -8.88 2.38 -13.75
C SER A 108 -10.02 3.12 -14.47
N ALA A 109 -9.75 4.28 -15.06
CA ALA A 109 -10.73 5.04 -15.81
C ALA A 109 -11.14 4.33 -17.11
N ALA A 110 -12.33 4.67 -17.63
CA ALA A 110 -12.75 4.29 -18.97
C ALA A 110 -11.84 4.92 -20.04
N ARG A 111 -11.70 4.26 -21.18
CA ARG A 111 -10.84 4.73 -22.29
C ARG A 111 -11.16 6.17 -22.71
N THR A 112 -12.44 6.50 -22.82
CA THR A 112 -12.88 7.85 -23.18
C THR A 112 -12.35 8.92 -22.21
N LYS A 113 -12.40 8.66 -20.87
CA LYS A 113 -11.85 9.57 -19.86
C LYS A 113 -10.34 9.69 -20.00
N ALA A 114 -9.67 8.58 -20.20
CA ALA A 114 -8.21 8.54 -20.38
C ALA A 114 -7.75 9.38 -21.58
N GLU A 115 -8.43 9.26 -22.72
CA GLU A 115 -8.13 10.03 -23.94
C GLU A 115 -8.42 11.55 -23.75
N ILE A 116 -9.49 11.91 -23.02
CA ILE A 116 -9.75 13.31 -22.66
C ILE A 116 -8.62 13.86 -21.79
N ASN A 117 -8.23 13.12 -20.76
CA ASN A 117 -7.17 13.53 -19.84
C ASN A 117 -5.82 13.71 -20.54
N LEU A 118 -5.42 12.73 -21.38
CA LEU A 118 -4.18 12.87 -22.17
C LEU A 118 -4.19 14.15 -23.01
N ARG A 119 -5.30 14.40 -23.70
CA ARG A 119 -5.46 15.60 -24.52
C ARG A 119 -5.36 16.88 -23.69
N ALA A 120 -6.02 16.89 -22.51
CA ALA A 120 -6.01 18.04 -21.60
C ALA A 120 -4.62 18.41 -21.08
N ILE A 121 -3.75 17.40 -20.91
CA ILE A 121 -2.38 17.59 -20.44
C ILE A 121 -1.36 17.71 -21.58
N GLY A 122 -1.80 17.78 -22.85
CA GLY A 122 -0.92 17.89 -24.01
C GLY A 122 -0.12 16.63 -24.34
N LEU A 123 -0.63 15.45 -23.97
CA LEU A 123 -0.10 14.15 -24.30
C LEU A 123 -1.08 13.37 -25.20
N ALA A 124 -0.59 12.31 -25.82
CA ALA A 124 -1.36 11.38 -26.63
C ALA A 124 -1.03 9.92 -26.24
N GLU A 125 -1.87 8.98 -26.68
CA GLU A 125 -1.59 7.55 -26.46
C GLU A 125 -0.25 7.13 -27.06
N SER A 126 0.18 7.77 -28.17
CA SER A 126 1.47 7.53 -28.79
C SER A 126 2.69 7.92 -27.94
N ASP A 127 2.50 8.69 -26.88
CA ASP A 127 3.56 8.98 -25.89
C ASP A 127 3.82 7.82 -24.92
N PHE A 128 3.04 6.74 -25.04
CA PHE A 128 3.19 5.51 -24.26
C PHE A 128 3.34 4.30 -25.19
N ASP A 129 4.08 3.27 -24.75
CA ASP A 129 4.23 2.01 -25.49
C ASP A 129 2.93 1.19 -25.43
N CYS A 130 2.13 1.37 -24.37
CA CYS A 130 0.77 0.83 -24.28
C CYS A 130 -0.10 1.63 -23.33
N MET A 131 -1.42 1.52 -23.53
CA MET A 131 -2.43 2.06 -22.63
C MET A 131 -3.37 0.92 -22.19
N VAL A 132 -3.47 0.70 -20.89
CA VAL A 132 -4.40 -0.24 -20.25
C VAL A 132 -5.41 0.56 -19.44
N THR A 133 -6.71 0.33 -19.70
CA THR A 133 -7.81 1.02 -19.03
C THR A 133 -8.63 0.05 -18.19
N GLY A 134 -9.52 0.57 -17.34
CA GLY A 134 -10.44 -0.24 -16.54
C GLY A 134 -11.31 -1.20 -17.36
N GLU A 135 -11.53 -0.88 -18.64
CA GLU A 135 -12.29 -1.74 -19.57
C GLU A 135 -11.48 -2.94 -20.08
N SER A 136 -10.15 -2.92 -19.94
CA SER A 136 -9.23 -3.97 -20.41
C SER A 136 -9.05 -5.10 -19.38
N ILE A 137 -9.54 -4.94 -18.15
CA ILE A 137 -9.32 -5.85 -17.04
C ILE A 137 -10.61 -6.37 -16.44
N LYS A 138 -10.54 -7.48 -15.71
CA LYS A 138 -11.70 -8.08 -15.04
C LYS A 138 -11.85 -7.60 -13.59
N ARG A 139 -10.76 -7.37 -12.90
CA ARG A 139 -10.71 -6.98 -11.50
C ARG A 139 -9.94 -5.68 -11.35
N ASN A 140 -10.63 -4.67 -10.84
CA ASN A 140 -10.03 -3.36 -10.58
C ASN A 140 -9.04 -3.40 -9.40
N LYS A 141 -8.19 -2.36 -9.29
CA LYS A 141 -7.36 -2.10 -8.12
C LYS A 141 -8.20 -2.24 -6.83
N PRO A 142 -7.75 -2.94 -5.79
CA PRO A 142 -6.36 -3.33 -5.50
C PRO A 142 -5.88 -4.64 -6.12
N ASN A 143 -6.65 -5.31 -7.01
CA ASN A 143 -6.14 -6.48 -7.72
C ASN A 143 -5.05 -6.08 -8.72
N PRO A 144 -4.07 -6.97 -8.98
CA PRO A 144 -2.87 -6.64 -9.76
C PRO A 144 -3.10 -6.60 -11.29
N ASP A 145 -4.28 -6.97 -11.77
CA ASP A 145 -4.59 -7.27 -13.18
C ASP A 145 -4.11 -6.17 -14.14
N ILE A 146 -4.31 -4.91 -13.76
CA ILE A 146 -3.98 -3.76 -14.63
C ILE A 146 -2.46 -3.61 -14.85
N TYR A 147 -1.67 -3.75 -13.78
CA TYR A 147 -0.21 -3.63 -13.86
C TYR A 147 0.44 -4.87 -14.46
N GLN A 148 -0.12 -6.06 -14.19
CA GLN A 148 0.31 -7.29 -14.87
C GLN A 148 0.05 -7.21 -16.38
N LEU A 149 -1.12 -6.71 -16.81
CA LEU A 149 -1.43 -6.55 -18.23
C LEU A 149 -0.53 -5.48 -18.87
N ALA A 150 -0.28 -4.36 -18.19
CA ALA A 150 0.57 -3.30 -18.69
C ALA A 150 2.03 -3.77 -18.88
N SER A 151 2.61 -4.44 -17.89
CA SER A 151 3.97 -4.99 -17.99
C SER A 151 4.08 -6.03 -19.09
N LEU A 152 3.10 -6.93 -19.20
CA LEU A 152 3.03 -7.93 -20.26
C LEU A 152 2.94 -7.29 -21.65
N SER A 153 2.13 -6.23 -21.81
CA SER A 153 1.96 -5.51 -23.08
C SER A 153 3.24 -4.82 -23.52
N MET A 154 4.09 -4.40 -22.60
CA MET A 154 5.43 -3.87 -22.89
C MET A 154 6.49 -4.98 -23.10
N GLY A 155 6.14 -6.25 -22.87
CA GLY A 155 7.08 -7.36 -22.93
C GLY A 155 8.12 -7.36 -21.82
N LEU A 156 7.76 -6.84 -20.63
CA LEU A 156 8.63 -6.76 -19.46
C LEU A 156 8.06 -7.62 -18.30
N PRO A 157 8.93 -8.27 -17.53
CA PRO A 157 8.48 -8.89 -16.28
C PRO A 157 8.13 -7.79 -15.25
N PRO A 158 7.11 -7.99 -14.40
CA PRO A 158 6.70 -6.99 -13.42
C PRO A 158 7.84 -6.48 -12.50
N GLN A 159 8.82 -7.33 -12.18
CA GLN A 159 9.96 -7.00 -11.33
C GLN A 159 10.91 -5.96 -11.96
N GLU A 160 10.84 -5.75 -13.26
CA GLU A 160 11.59 -4.73 -14.00
C GLU A 160 10.75 -3.47 -14.25
N CYS A 161 9.56 -3.39 -13.64
CA CYS A 161 8.66 -2.25 -13.79
C CYS A 161 8.56 -1.45 -12.50
N LEU A 162 8.53 -0.12 -12.66
CA LEU A 162 8.22 0.85 -11.62
C LEU A 162 6.81 1.39 -11.84
N VAL A 163 5.90 1.17 -10.90
CA VAL A 163 4.57 1.79 -10.88
C VAL A 163 4.69 3.18 -10.27
N ILE A 164 4.07 4.19 -10.89
CA ILE A 164 3.88 5.53 -10.30
C ILE A 164 2.41 5.66 -9.95
N GLU A 165 2.12 5.93 -8.69
CA GLU A 165 0.77 5.91 -8.10
C GLU A 165 0.59 6.98 -7.03
N ASP A 166 -0.67 7.36 -6.74
CA ASP A 166 -1.03 8.28 -5.68
C ASP A 166 -2.04 7.69 -4.68
N ALA A 167 -2.68 6.55 -5.03
CA ALA A 167 -3.78 5.97 -4.28
C ALA A 167 -3.42 4.63 -3.63
N LEU A 168 -3.98 4.37 -2.42
CA LEU A 168 -3.68 3.17 -1.62
C LEU A 168 -3.97 1.88 -2.38
N ASN A 169 -5.13 1.80 -3.05
CA ASN A 169 -5.52 0.62 -3.83
C ASN A 169 -4.60 0.37 -5.03
N GLY A 170 -4.06 1.43 -5.63
CA GLY A 170 -3.12 1.31 -6.73
C GLY A 170 -1.75 0.85 -6.28
N ILE A 171 -1.27 1.35 -5.14
CA ILE A 171 -0.02 0.88 -4.52
C ILE A 171 -0.11 -0.62 -4.21
N ILE A 172 -1.21 -1.05 -3.56
CA ILE A 172 -1.44 -2.47 -3.27
C ILE A 172 -1.46 -3.30 -4.56
N ALA A 173 -2.13 -2.82 -5.61
CA ALA A 173 -2.18 -3.49 -6.91
C ALA A 173 -0.79 -3.63 -7.55
N GLY A 174 0.03 -2.58 -7.53
CA GLY A 174 1.41 -2.59 -8.02
C GLY A 174 2.29 -3.59 -7.27
N LYS A 175 2.19 -3.61 -5.94
CA LYS A 175 2.91 -4.56 -5.09
C LYS A 175 2.47 -6.00 -5.34
N GLN A 176 1.17 -6.25 -5.47
CA GLN A 176 0.63 -7.58 -5.79
C GLN A 176 1.01 -8.04 -7.21
N ALA A 177 1.20 -7.10 -8.14
CA ALA A 177 1.70 -7.42 -9.47
C ALA A 177 3.18 -7.86 -9.45
N GLY A 178 3.92 -7.56 -8.39
CA GLY A 178 5.36 -7.82 -8.26
C GLY A 178 6.24 -6.67 -8.76
N CYS A 179 5.67 -5.49 -8.97
CA CYS A 179 6.40 -4.28 -9.36
C CYS A 179 7.03 -3.58 -8.15
N SER A 180 8.06 -2.77 -8.42
CA SER A 180 8.41 -1.68 -7.52
C SER A 180 7.36 -0.57 -7.62
N VAL A 181 7.04 0.10 -6.51
CA VAL A 181 6.02 1.15 -6.48
C VAL A 181 6.61 2.44 -5.92
N CYS A 182 6.54 3.51 -6.70
CA CYS A 182 6.82 4.86 -6.30
C CYS A 182 5.50 5.63 -6.17
N ALA A 183 5.16 6.02 -4.96
CA ALA A 183 3.98 6.83 -4.72
C ALA A 183 4.30 8.33 -4.83
N VAL A 184 3.34 9.11 -5.30
CA VAL A 184 3.33 10.58 -5.22
C VAL A 184 2.25 11.02 -4.23
N ALA A 185 2.61 11.88 -3.28
CA ALA A 185 1.74 12.30 -2.18
C ALA A 185 0.81 13.46 -2.60
N THR A 186 0.12 13.29 -3.71
CA THR A 186 -0.83 14.26 -4.26
C THR A 186 -2.23 14.10 -3.68
N THR A 187 -2.63 12.87 -3.32
CA THR A 187 -3.97 12.53 -2.84
C THR A 187 -3.99 12.08 -1.38
N PHE A 188 -3.02 11.28 -0.96
CA PHE A 188 -2.94 10.72 0.39
C PHE A 188 -1.69 11.19 1.15
N PRO A 189 -1.76 11.25 2.50
CA PRO A 189 -0.59 11.52 3.32
C PRO A 189 0.49 10.46 3.11
N VAL A 190 1.75 10.89 3.21
CA VAL A 190 2.92 10.02 3.05
C VAL A 190 2.86 8.75 3.91
N SER A 191 2.41 8.87 5.18
CA SER A 191 2.28 7.73 6.10
C SER A 191 1.36 6.65 5.55
N GLU A 192 0.21 7.03 4.99
CA GLU A 192 -0.74 6.07 4.43
C GLU A 192 -0.21 5.39 3.16
N LEU A 193 0.53 6.14 2.32
CA LEU A 193 1.17 5.59 1.12
C LEU A 193 2.25 4.56 1.48
N VAL A 194 3.03 4.84 2.52
CA VAL A 194 4.03 3.90 3.06
C VAL A 194 3.34 2.67 3.64
N ASP A 195 2.28 2.85 4.43
CA ASP A 195 1.51 1.75 5.04
C ASP A 195 0.85 0.85 3.98
N ALA A 196 0.46 1.43 2.82
CA ALA A 196 -0.03 0.68 1.67
C ALA A 196 1.06 -0.13 0.94
N GLY A 197 2.35 0.09 1.26
CA GLY A 197 3.48 -0.69 0.77
C GLY A 197 4.26 -0.04 -0.36
N ALA A 198 4.19 1.29 -0.55
CA ALA A 198 5.04 2.00 -1.51
C ALA A 198 6.52 1.81 -1.19
N ASP A 199 7.33 1.49 -2.20
CA ASP A 199 8.79 1.34 -2.05
C ASP A 199 9.47 2.70 -1.96
N TYR A 200 8.89 3.72 -2.61
CA TYR A 200 9.37 5.10 -2.62
C TYR A 200 8.18 6.04 -2.53
N VAL A 201 8.35 7.20 -1.89
CA VAL A 201 7.32 8.24 -1.86
C VAL A 201 7.96 9.60 -2.15
N PHE A 202 7.39 10.33 -3.09
CA PHE A 202 7.75 11.70 -3.43
C PHE A 202 6.53 12.61 -3.25
N SER A 203 6.75 13.91 -3.06
CA SER A 203 5.65 14.88 -2.98
C SER A 203 4.91 15.02 -4.31
N SER A 204 5.64 14.95 -5.43
CA SER A 204 5.12 15.03 -6.80
C SER A 204 6.18 14.51 -7.78
N LEU A 205 5.84 14.40 -9.07
CA LEU A 205 6.82 14.12 -10.12
C LEU A 205 7.85 15.26 -10.29
N ASP A 206 7.52 16.48 -9.86
CA ASP A 206 8.45 17.60 -9.87
C ASP A 206 9.60 17.47 -8.86
N ALA A 207 9.40 16.66 -7.82
CA ALA A 207 10.43 16.38 -6.83
C ALA A 207 11.59 15.52 -7.37
N PHE A 208 11.42 14.87 -8.54
CA PHE A 208 12.51 14.14 -9.20
C PHE A 208 13.51 15.12 -9.80
N GLU A 209 14.79 14.87 -9.57
CA GLU A 209 15.86 15.53 -10.34
C GLU A 209 15.85 15.07 -11.79
N ASP A 210 16.50 15.84 -12.67
CA ASP A 210 16.69 15.41 -14.05
C ASP A 210 17.57 14.16 -14.09
N PHE A 211 17.15 13.19 -14.90
CA PHE A 211 17.89 11.96 -15.15
C PHE A 211 17.90 11.67 -16.67
N ASN A 212 18.97 11.06 -17.15
CA ASN A 212 19.14 10.71 -18.55
C ASN A 212 19.53 9.22 -18.72
N SER A 213 19.61 8.47 -17.63
CA SER A 213 19.88 7.04 -17.62
C SER A 213 19.07 6.32 -16.54
N ILE A 214 18.97 5.00 -16.66
CA ILE A 214 18.30 4.15 -15.67
C ILE A 214 19.03 4.19 -14.34
N GLU A 215 20.36 4.19 -14.37
CA GLU A 215 21.20 4.25 -13.16
C GLU A 215 20.98 5.55 -12.39
N GLU A 216 20.81 6.69 -13.07
CA GLU A 216 20.49 7.97 -12.44
C GLU A 216 19.11 7.95 -11.80
N LEU A 217 18.10 7.36 -12.47
CA LEU A 217 16.77 7.17 -11.86
C LEU A 217 16.85 6.28 -10.62
N GLU A 218 17.55 5.13 -10.69
CA GLU A 218 17.72 4.24 -9.54
C GLU A 218 18.49 4.92 -8.40
N MET A 219 19.46 5.79 -8.70
CA MET A 219 20.13 6.61 -7.68
C MET A 219 19.18 7.62 -7.02
N ILE A 220 18.33 8.30 -7.79
CA ILE A 220 17.31 9.22 -7.28
C ILE A 220 16.34 8.48 -6.36
N LEU A 221 15.83 7.33 -6.80
CA LEU A 221 14.95 6.48 -6.00
C LEU A 221 15.62 5.99 -4.70
N SER A 222 16.93 5.69 -4.76
CA SER A 222 17.69 5.16 -3.62
C SER A 222 18.24 6.27 -2.70
N SER A 223 18.34 7.52 -3.18
CA SER A 223 18.93 8.62 -2.42
C SER A 223 18.00 9.11 -1.32
N SER A 224 18.24 8.67 -0.09
CA SER A 224 17.56 9.14 1.13
C SER A 224 18.06 10.51 1.63
N LYS A 225 18.88 11.24 0.87
CA LYS A 225 19.43 12.55 1.27
C LYS A 225 18.62 13.66 0.62
N GLY A 226 17.54 14.07 1.33
CA GLY A 226 16.64 15.11 0.92
C GLY A 226 17.24 16.52 0.92
N LYS A 227 16.72 17.33 0.00
CA LYS A 227 16.42 18.74 0.22
C LYS A 227 14.99 18.84 0.74
N ASP A 228 14.65 19.89 1.48
CA ASP A 228 13.44 20.05 2.30
C ASP A 228 12.08 19.77 1.63
N ASP A 229 12.01 19.58 0.31
CA ASP A 229 10.79 19.29 -0.45
C ASP A 229 10.67 17.81 -0.89
N ARG A 230 11.60 16.95 -0.49
CA ARG A 230 11.62 15.54 -0.87
C ARG A 230 11.44 14.66 0.34
N VAL A 231 10.26 14.14 0.48
CA VAL A 231 10.05 13.00 1.37
C VAL A 231 10.25 11.75 0.54
N VAL A 232 11.51 11.30 0.42
CA VAL A 232 11.82 9.98 -0.11
C VAL A 232 11.70 9.00 1.06
N TYR A 233 10.55 8.39 1.19
CA TYR A 233 10.43 7.19 1.99
C TYR A 233 10.75 6.01 1.08
N GLY A 234 12.01 5.56 1.10
CA GLY A 234 12.29 4.20 0.68
C GLY A 234 11.55 3.28 1.66
N ALA A 235 10.66 2.44 1.18
CA ALA A 235 10.10 1.35 1.96
C ALA A 235 11.18 0.34 2.40
N ASN A 236 12.39 0.54 1.95
CA ASN A 236 13.66 0.08 2.50
C ASN A 236 14.36 1.21 3.28
N LYS A 237 13.71 1.88 4.24
CA LYS A 237 14.42 2.01 5.49
C LYS A 237 14.45 0.60 6.09
N ILE A 238 15.24 -0.26 5.50
CA ILE A 238 16.29 -0.92 6.28
C ILE A 238 16.84 0.24 7.11
N LEU A 239 16.35 0.40 8.32
CA LEU A 239 17.16 0.97 9.37
C LEU A 239 18.44 0.20 9.20
N GLU A 240 19.48 0.88 8.65
CA GLU A 240 20.78 0.28 8.51
C GLU A 240 21.05 -0.35 9.86
N ALA A 241 20.96 -1.67 9.91
CA ALA A 241 21.34 -2.51 11.04
C ALA A 241 22.87 -2.54 11.12
N SER A 242 23.50 -1.38 10.84
CA SER A 242 24.92 -1.09 11.00
C SER A 242 25.17 -0.03 12.07
N SER A 243 24.20 0.20 12.97
CA SER A 243 24.48 0.81 14.26
C SER A 243 23.63 0.10 15.32
N PRO A 244 24.23 -0.76 16.13
CA PRO A 244 23.48 -1.56 17.08
C PRO A 244 23.05 -0.71 18.25
N LEU A 245 22.05 0.16 18.20
CA LEU A 245 21.50 0.79 19.42
C LEU A 245 20.65 2.07 19.20
N ARG A 246 20.32 2.51 17.97
CA ARG A 246 19.45 3.69 17.79
C ARG A 246 18.10 3.46 17.11
N GLY A 247 17.86 2.29 16.51
CA GLY A 247 16.57 1.89 15.91
C GLY A 247 15.67 1.05 16.83
N GLY A 248 16.22 0.47 17.90
CA GLY A 248 15.54 -0.52 18.73
C GLY A 248 14.26 -0.01 19.38
N LYS A 249 14.21 1.23 19.87
CA LYS A 249 13.04 1.74 20.58
C LYS A 249 11.88 2.04 19.61
N ALA A 250 12.14 2.71 18.51
CA ALA A 250 11.09 3.06 17.54
C ALA A 250 10.49 1.82 16.86
N LEU A 251 11.32 0.80 16.57
CA LEU A 251 10.85 -0.45 15.99
C LEU A 251 10.06 -1.30 16.99
N LEU A 252 10.49 -1.30 18.25
CA LEU A 252 9.76 -1.95 19.35
C LEU A 252 8.40 -1.27 19.56
N ASP A 253 8.37 0.07 19.62
CA ASP A 253 7.14 0.83 19.80
C ASP A 253 6.15 0.55 18.66
N LEU A 254 6.62 0.50 17.40
CA LEU A 254 5.82 0.11 16.24
C LEU A 254 5.30 -1.33 16.35
N ALA A 255 6.15 -2.27 16.75
CA ALA A 255 5.75 -3.67 16.91
C ALA A 255 4.70 -3.84 18.03
N ILE A 256 4.82 -3.07 19.13
CA ILE A 256 3.82 -3.04 20.19
C ILE A 256 2.48 -2.50 19.67
N GLU A 257 2.51 -1.39 18.94
CA GLU A 257 1.32 -0.78 18.34
C GLU A 257 0.61 -1.77 17.40
N GLN A 258 1.35 -2.38 16.47
CA GLN A 258 0.77 -3.35 15.52
C GLN A 258 0.25 -4.62 16.20
N ALA A 259 0.92 -5.13 17.22
CA ALA A 259 0.42 -6.25 18.02
C ALA A 259 -0.88 -5.88 18.75
N TYR A 260 -0.94 -4.69 19.33
CA TYR A 260 -2.14 -4.18 20.01
C TYR A 260 -3.31 -4.00 19.03
N GLU A 261 -3.10 -3.42 17.87
CA GLU A 261 -4.14 -3.26 16.85
C GLU A 261 -4.64 -4.62 16.34
N ALA A 262 -3.75 -5.56 16.05
CA ALA A 262 -4.13 -6.92 15.64
C ALA A 262 -4.98 -7.62 16.71
N ARG A 263 -4.68 -7.42 18.01
CA ARG A 263 -5.43 -7.98 19.13
C ARG A 263 -6.92 -7.61 19.11
N LYS A 264 -7.27 -6.42 18.64
CA LYS A 264 -8.67 -5.96 18.55
C LYS A 264 -9.52 -6.89 17.69
N ASN A 265 -8.92 -7.48 16.66
CA ASN A 265 -9.55 -8.39 15.70
C ASN A 265 -9.54 -9.87 16.14
N ALA A 266 -9.03 -10.19 17.32
CA ALA A 266 -8.96 -11.56 17.81
C ALA A 266 -10.34 -12.23 17.88
N TYR A 267 -10.44 -13.44 17.30
CA TYR A 267 -11.64 -14.24 17.32
C TYR A 267 -11.58 -15.23 18.48
N THR A 268 -12.24 -14.89 19.59
CA THR A 268 -12.16 -15.62 20.85
C THR A 268 -13.54 -15.94 21.45
N PRO A 269 -14.40 -16.68 20.71
CA PRO A 269 -15.76 -16.94 21.17
C PRO A 269 -15.81 -17.85 22.41
N TYR A 270 -14.78 -18.64 22.68
CA TYR A 270 -14.73 -19.63 23.76
C TYR A 270 -14.04 -19.09 25.00
N SER A 271 -12.78 -18.66 24.90
CA SER A 271 -11.99 -18.20 26.05
C SER A 271 -12.29 -16.75 26.45
N LYS A 272 -12.76 -15.93 25.49
CA LYS A 272 -12.83 -14.48 25.60
C LYS A 272 -11.47 -13.79 25.78
N TYR A 273 -10.37 -14.53 25.69
CA TYR A 273 -9.01 -14.09 25.91
C TYR A 273 -8.37 -13.65 24.60
N LYS A 274 -8.23 -12.33 24.42
CA LYS A 274 -7.66 -11.73 23.21
C LYS A 274 -6.16 -11.54 23.34
N VAL A 275 -5.42 -12.03 22.35
CA VAL A 275 -3.98 -11.86 22.21
C VAL A 275 -3.66 -11.29 20.85
N GLY A 276 -2.74 -10.35 20.80
CA GLY A 276 -2.11 -9.87 19.56
C GLY A 276 -0.61 -10.10 19.62
N ALA A 277 -0.01 -10.34 18.48
CA ALA A 277 1.44 -10.48 18.38
C ALA A 277 1.97 -9.78 17.14
N ALA A 278 3.25 -9.39 17.17
CA ALA A 278 3.97 -8.89 16.03
C ALA A 278 5.38 -9.48 15.99
N VAL A 279 5.83 -9.88 14.80
CA VAL A 279 7.20 -10.32 14.55
C VAL A 279 7.90 -9.34 13.61
N VAL A 280 9.21 -9.17 13.80
CA VAL A 280 10.04 -8.34 12.95
C VAL A 280 10.98 -9.22 12.13
N SER A 281 10.92 -9.10 10.81
CA SER A 281 11.85 -9.77 9.91
C SER A 281 13.26 -9.25 10.12
N SER A 282 14.21 -10.15 10.36
CA SER A 282 15.64 -9.77 10.49
C SER A 282 16.29 -9.36 9.17
N ALA A 283 15.67 -9.75 8.04
CA ALA A 283 16.16 -9.43 6.71
C ALA A 283 15.72 -8.05 6.24
N THR A 284 14.45 -7.69 6.51
CA THR A 284 13.83 -6.48 5.95
C THR A 284 13.48 -5.44 7.01
N GLY A 285 13.46 -5.79 8.31
CA GLY A 285 12.96 -4.93 9.38
C GLY A 285 11.44 -4.71 9.38
N ARG A 286 10.70 -5.38 8.48
CA ARG A 286 9.24 -5.28 8.42
C ARG A 286 8.60 -5.94 9.63
N VAL A 287 7.50 -5.33 10.07
CA VAL A 287 6.67 -5.83 11.17
C VAL A 287 5.46 -6.56 10.59
N TYR A 288 5.21 -7.77 11.05
CA TYR A 288 4.05 -8.58 10.68
C TYR A 288 3.26 -8.93 11.92
N SER A 289 1.98 -8.57 11.94
CA SER A 289 1.13 -8.79 13.09
C SER A 289 0.12 -9.91 12.89
N GLY A 290 -0.39 -10.46 13.98
CA GLY A 290 -1.41 -11.47 14.00
C GLY A 290 -2.17 -11.46 15.32
N CYS A 291 -3.38 -12.03 15.31
CA CYS A 291 -4.19 -12.22 16.51
C CYS A 291 -4.53 -13.70 16.68
N ASN A 292 -4.98 -14.10 17.86
CA ASN A 292 -5.45 -15.47 18.06
C ASN A 292 -6.83 -15.67 17.41
N VAL A 293 -6.98 -16.86 16.79
CA VAL A 293 -8.21 -17.31 16.12
C VAL A 293 -8.57 -18.66 16.70
N GLU A 294 -9.58 -18.66 17.53
CA GLU A 294 -10.05 -19.88 18.20
C GLU A 294 -10.91 -20.76 17.28
N ASN A 295 -10.95 -22.02 17.59
CA ASN A 295 -11.76 -23.01 16.90
C ASN A 295 -12.43 -23.94 17.93
N SER A 296 -13.63 -24.46 17.62
CA SER A 296 -14.31 -25.44 18.45
C SER A 296 -13.51 -26.74 18.63
N SER A 297 -12.66 -27.08 17.66
CA SER A 297 -11.58 -28.04 17.82
C SER A 297 -10.36 -27.31 18.35
N TYR A 298 -10.11 -27.35 19.66
CA TYR A 298 -9.07 -26.58 20.33
C TYR A 298 -7.68 -26.74 19.70
N GLY A 299 -7.36 -27.94 19.19
CA GLY A 299 -6.10 -28.21 18.50
C GLY A 299 -5.92 -27.40 17.17
N ALA A 300 -7.02 -26.94 16.58
CA ALA A 300 -7.01 -26.11 15.37
C ALA A 300 -6.92 -24.60 15.67
N THR A 301 -6.92 -24.19 16.93
CA THR A 301 -6.73 -22.79 17.34
C THR A 301 -5.34 -22.31 16.92
N ILE A 302 -5.29 -21.14 16.28
CA ILE A 302 -4.03 -20.46 15.91
C ILE A 302 -3.78 -19.35 16.93
N CYS A 303 -2.66 -19.43 17.64
CA CYS A 303 -2.21 -18.36 18.53
C CYS A 303 -1.72 -17.14 17.73
N ALA A 304 -1.75 -15.98 18.35
CA ALA A 304 -1.36 -14.70 17.72
C ALA A 304 0.07 -14.73 17.15
N GLU A 305 1.02 -15.31 17.88
CA GLU A 305 2.42 -15.41 17.48
C GLU A 305 2.58 -16.26 16.20
N ARG A 306 1.92 -17.42 16.14
CA ARG A 306 1.93 -18.27 14.94
C ARG A 306 1.29 -17.57 13.78
N ASN A 307 0.18 -16.84 14.00
CA ASN A 307 -0.48 -16.07 12.95
C ASN A 307 0.42 -14.97 12.41
N ALA A 308 1.14 -14.23 13.27
CA ALA A 308 2.12 -13.24 12.85
C ALA A 308 3.28 -13.84 12.03
N ILE A 309 3.81 -15.01 12.44
CA ILE A 309 4.86 -15.75 11.71
C ILE A 309 4.34 -16.21 10.34
N LEU A 310 3.13 -16.78 10.27
CA LEU A 310 2.52 -17.22 9.01
C LEU A 310 2.30 -16.05 8.05
N ASN A 311 1.86 -14.90 8.58
CA ASN A 311 1.73 -13.67 7.81
C ASN A 311 3.09 -13.22 7.24
N ALA A 312 4.14 -13.23 8.05
CA ALA A 312 5.48 -12.88 7.61
C ALA A 312 5.98 -13.82 6.49
N ILE A 313 5.84 -15.13 6.67
CA ILE A 313 6.26 -16.13 5.68
C ILE A 313 5.44 -15.99 4.38
N THR A 314 4.14 -15.71 4.47
CA THR A 314 3.28 -15.51 3.29
C THR A 314 3.75 -14.32 2.44
N ASN A 315 4.29 -13.28 3.08
CA ASN A 315 4.69 -12.05 2.40
C ASN A 315 6.16 -12.02 1.97
N GLU A 316 7.06 -12.68 2.70
CA GLU A 316 8.52 -12.62 2.42
C GLU A 316 9.15 -13.98 2.10
N GLY A 317 8.40 -15.07 2.20
CA GLY A 317 8.99 -16.42 2.13
C GLY A 317 9.71 -16.81 3.42
N THR A 318 10.84 -17.51 3.31
CA THR A 318 11.62 -17.91 4.49
C THR A 318 12.31 -16.70 5.11
N ILE A 319 11.98 -16.38 6.35
CA ILE A 319 12.49 -15.23 7.09
C ILE A 319 13.28 -15.67 8.34
N GLY A 320 14.16 -14.78 8.82
CA GLY A 320 14.61 -14.80 10.22
C GLY A 320 13.81 -13.79 11.04
N ILE A 321 13.59 -14.05 12.31
CA ILE A 321 12.89 -13.15 13.24
C ILE A 321 13.92 -12.53 14.20
N SER A 322 13.93 -11.20 14.29
CA SER A 322 14.81 -10.44 15.20
C SER A 322 14.10 -9.98 16.47
N LEU A 323 12.76 -9.88 16.45
CA LEU A 323 11.95 -9.42 17.56
C LEU A 323 10.58 -10.07 17.51
N LEU A 324 10.06 -10.52 18.66
CA LEU A 324 8.66 -10.87 18.87
C LEU A 324 8.06 -9.97 19.95
N VAL A 325 6.89 -9.42 19.69
CA VAL A 325 6.05 -8.74 20.70
C VAL A 325 4.75 -9.51 20.88
N VAL A 326 4.31 -9.68 22.11
CA VAL A 326 3.00 -10.27 22.46
C VAL A 326 2.26 -9.32 23.38
N VAL A 327 1.01 -9.00 23.04
CA VAL A 327 0.12 -8.14 23.83
C VAL A 327 -1.05 -8.96 24.35
N SER A 328 -1.19 -9.03 25.68
CA SER A 328 -2.27 -9.76 26.38
C SER A 328 -2.93 -8.90 27.46
N GLU A 329 -4.00 -9.41 28.06
CA GLU A 329 -4.72 -8.69 29.15
C GLU A 329 -4.05 -8.85 30.51
N ASP A 330 -3.26 -9.91 30.69
CA ASP A 330 -2.68 -10.24 32.00
C ASP A 330 -1.57 -9.26 32.42
N ALA A 331 -1.48 -9.06 33.71
CA ALA A 331 -0.37 -8.34 34.36
C ALA A 331 0.20 -9.18 35.52
N PRO A 332 1.38 -9.80 35.36
CA PRO A 332 2.32 -9.70 34.23
C PRO A 332 1.77 -10.39 32.96
N PRO A 333 2.17 -9.90 31.74
CA PRO A 333 1.67 -10.44 30.50
C PRO A 333 2.10 -11.89 30.29
N ALA A 334 1.22 -12.68 29.67
CA ALA A 334 1.44 -14.11 29.48
C ALA A 334 2.54 -14.40 28.45
N PRO A 335 3.46 -15.35 28.70
CA PRO A 335 4.44 -15.78 27.74
C PRO A 335 3.81 -16.60 26.60
N PRO A 336 4.47 -16.70 25.43
CA PRO A 336 4.08 -17.60 24.36
C PRO A 336 3.96 -19.04 24.84
N CYS A 337 2.95 -19.76 24.34
CA CYS A 337 2.81 -21.18 24.67
C CYS A 337 3.91 -22.03 24.02
N ALA A 338 4.12 -23.25 24.50
CA ALA A 338 5.19 -24.14 24.04
C ALA A 338 5.14 -24.41 22.52
N GLN A 339 3.94 -24.48 21.92
CA GLN A 339 3.79 -24.65 20.48
C GLN A 339 4.27 -23.42 19.71
N CYS A 340 3.97 -22.21 20.21
CA CYS A 340 4.44 -20.95 19.59
C CYS A 340 5.96 -20.82 19.72
N LEU A 341 6.53 -21.15 20.87
CA LEU A 341 7.98 -21.16 21.08
C LEU A 341 8.68 -22.16 20.14
N GLN A 342 8.12 -23.35 19.95
CA GLN A 342 8.69 -24.34 19.04
C GLN A 342 8.62 -23.90 17.58
N VAL A 343 7.54 -23.23 17.14
CA VAL A 343 7.46 -22.65 15.79
C VAL A 343 8.44 -21.49 15.66
N LEU A 344 8.55 -20.63 16.67
CA LEU A 344 9.49 -19.52 16.69
C LEU A 344 10.95 -20.00 16.58
N ALA A 345 11.28 -21.18 17.13
CA ALA A 345 12.63 -21.76 17.09
C ALA A 345 13.15 -22.01 15.68
N GLU A 346 12.27 -22.22 14.69
CA GLU A 346 12.65 -22.41 13.28
C GLU A 346 13.12 -21.11 12.61
N PHE A 347 12.71 -19.96 13.15
CA PHE A 347 12.91 -18.66 12.52
C PHE A 347 13.72 -17.71 13.37
N SER A 348 14.06 -18.06 14.59
CA SER A 348 14.71 -17.19 15.57
C SER A 348 16.11 -17.66 15.93
N LYS A 349 16.93 -16.72 16.39
CA LYS A 349 18.21 -17.01 17.04
C LYS A 349 18.02 -17.05 18.56
N LYS A 350 19.00 -17.58 19.27
CA LYS A 350 18.99 -17.63 20.73
C LYS A 350 18.84 -16.27 21.39
N ASP A 351 19.44 -15.26 20.78
CA ASP A 351 19.45 -13.86 21.23
C ASP A 351 18.30 -13.02 20.69
N THR A 352 17.32 -13.64 20.00
CA THR A 352 16.10 -12.95 19.54
C THR A 352 15.36 -12.36 20.73
N ASP A 353 15.00 -11.06 20.62
CA ASP A 353 14.25 -10.35 21.66
C ASP A 353 12.77 -10.77 21.67
N VAL A 354 12.24 -11.06 22.86
CA VAL A 354 10.83 -11.37 23.07
C VAL A 354 10.27 -10.41 24.13
N HIS A 355 9.35 -9.56 23.71
CA HIS A 355 8.70 -8.57 24.56
C HIS A 355 7.26 -8.96 24.85
N LEU A 356 6.91 -9.07 26.11
CA LEU A 356 5.57 -9.33 26.61
C LEU A 356 5.02 -8.05 27.20
N VAL A 357 3.85 -7.64 26.77
CA VAL A 357 3.27 -6.33 27.07
C VAL A 357 1.81 -6.51 27.47
N ASP A 358 1.37 -5.86 28.54
CA ASP A 358 -0.06 -5.79 28.83
C ASP A 358 -0.76 -4.66 28.04
N VAL A 359 -2.08 -4.72 27.98
CA VAL A 359 -2.90 -3.73 27.28
C VAL A 359 -2.67 -2.31 27.79
N ALA A 360 -2.48 -2.14 29.10
CA ALA A 360 -2.29 -0.81 29.69
C ALA A 360 -1.01 -0.16 29.19
N TYR A 361 0.09 -0.93 29.13
CA TYR A 361 1.36 -0.46 28.60
C TYR A 361 1.26 -0.13 27.11
N ALA A 362 0.61 -1.00 26.31
CA ALA A 362 0.40 -0.77 24.88
C ALA A 362 -0.42 0.50 24.58
N GLU A 363 -1.31 0.89 25.50
CA GLU A 363 -2.09 2.13 25.41
C GLU A 363 -1.36 3.37 25.98
N GLY A 364 -0.07 3.26 26.32
CA GLY A 364 0.71 4.35 26.91
C GLY A 364 0.34 4.68 28.37
N ARG A 365 -0.41 3.80 29.03
CA ARG A 365 -0.75 3.89 30.45
C ARG A 365 0.28 3.16 31.32
N LYS A 366 0.19 3.33 32.63
CA LYS A 366 1.00 2.55 33.56
C LYS A 366 0.58 1.07 33.48
N GLY A 367 1.46 0.25 32.91
CA GLY A 367 1.24 -1.16 32.66
C GLY A 367 2.52 -1.98 32.86
N SER A 368 2.50 -3.24 32.46
CA SER A 368 3.58 -4.22 32.58
C SER A 368 4.22 -4.50 31.24
N HIS A 369 5.56 -4.44 31.19
CA HIS A 369 6.38 -4.83 30.06
C HIS A 369 7.55 -5.66 30.57
N VAL A 370 7.71 -6.87 30.04
CA VAL A 370 8.78 -7.79 30.38
C VAL A 370 9.50 -8.21 29.11
N ALA A 371 10.81 -8.20 29.11
CA ALA A 371 11.64 -8.61 27.99
C ALA A 371 12.44 -9.87 28.33
N TYR A 372 12.56 -10.77 27.39
CA TYR A 372 13.31 -12.00 27.44
C TYR A 372 14.19 -12.14 26.19
N ARG A 373 15.23 -12.97 26.29
CA ARG A 373 15.83 -13.59 25.12
C ARG A 373 15.08 -14.87 24.79
N PHE A 374 15.04 -15.26 23.53
CA PHE A 374 14.35 -16.48 23.13
C PHE A 374 14.85 -17.72 23.89
N GLU A 375 16.17 -17.83 24.12
CA GLU A 375 16.76 -18.94 24.87
C GLU A 375 16.31 -19.04 26.34
N ASP A 376 15.88 -17.92 26.95
CA ASP A 376 15.34 -17.92 28.31
C ASP A 376 13.95 -18.59 28.37
N LEU A 377 13.19 -18.53 27.29
CA LEU A 377 11.83 -19.10 27.18
C LEU A 377 11.82 -20.53 26.66
N LEU A 378 12.77 -20.88 25.79
CA LEU A 378 12.92 -22.23 25.24
C LEU A 378 14.42 -22.60 25.14
N PRO A 379 15.06 -22.99 26.26
CA PRO A 379 16.50 -23.26 26.30
C PRO A 379 16.93 -24.47 25.47
N HIS A 380 16.02 -25.42 25.24
CA HIS A 380 16.28 -26.68 24.53
C HIS A 380 15.20 -26.95 23.46
N PRO A 381 15.15 -26.16 22.36
CA PRO A 381 14.18 -26.38 21.30
C PRO A 381 14.47 -27.71 20.56
N PHE A 382 13.44 -28.36 20.07
CA PHE A 382 13.62 -29.43 19.12
C PHE A 382 14.02 -28.83 17.76
N ILE A 383 15.18 -29.22 17.25
CA ILE A 383 15.69 -28.83 15.94
C ILE A 383 15.92 -30.08 15.11
N PHE A 384 15.35 -30.11 13.91
CA PHE A 384 15.49 -31.27 13.03
C PHE A 384 16.95 -31.49 12.64
N PRO A 385 17.46 -32.72 12.64
CA PRO A 385 18.91 -33.01 12.50
C PRO A 385 19.56 -32.41 11.23
N THR A 386 18.81 -32.30 10.12
CA THR A 386 19.31 -31.73 8.86
C THR A 386 19.47 -30.20 8.87
N MET A 387 18.97 -29.52 9.90
CA MET A 387 19.07 -28.06 10.07
C MET A 387 20.15 -27.65 11.08
N ARG A 388 20.99 -28.59 11.54
CA ARG A 388 22.06 -28.34 12.52
C ARG A 388 23.37 -27.87 11.93
N SER A 389 23.38 -27.39 10.67
CA SER A 389 24.60 -26.90 9.98
C SER A 389 24.78 -25.41 10.13
#